data_f36b4901164a93dc5513dfb73b9449d9
#
_entry.id   f36b4901164a93dc5513dfb73b9449d9
#
_cell.length_a   1.000
_cell.length_b   1.000
_cell.length_c   1.000
_cell.angle_alpha   90.00
_cell.angle_beta   90.00
_cell.angle_gamma   90.00
#
_symmetry.space_group_name_H-M   'P 1'
#
loop_
_entity.id
_entity.type
_entity.pdbx_description
1 polymer ?
#
loop_
_entity_poly.entity_id
_entity_poly.type
_entity_poly.pdbx_seq_one_letter_code
_entity_poly.pdbx_strand_id
1 'polypeptide(L)'
;MRLGLVLAEGGEAEKARLAEAHGLFGVLAGAANPLTAITGAVYASTATDFVRIIARVRLGLEHPVTIAEELAILDNVNNGRTVILADTGQLDAADAAEEVEVLRAALSNRPLQHDGRKWKVPAGLPANATAPKSIEVTPKPAQLEIPFWLTGARAREANESFRLPVVARESSSVSNPGAVQPAIAQIGGELTQDRERVAVWVAAGVTHLLIELPRDGDDAALMTMISRHLAPEVGMPHFPRVMSQSRVPLPWPGERG
;
A
#
# COMPACT_ATOMS: atom_id res chain seq x y z
N MET A 1 15.22 -6.78 5.66
CA MET A 1 13.98 -6.75 4.86
C MET A 1 12.78 -6.58 5.81
N ARG A 2 11.69 -5.95 5.36
CA ARG A 2 10.44 -5.83 6.14
C ARG A 2 9.42 -6.82 5.63
N LEU A 3 8.73 -7.51 6.54
CA LEU A 3 7.70 -8.49 6.19
C LEU A 3 6.32 -7.87 6.42
N GLY A 4 5.40 -8.11 5.50
CA GLY A 4 3.99 -7.71 5.57
C GLY A 4 3.08 -8.87 5.21
N LEU A 5 1.78 -8.69 5.37
CA LEU A 5 0.77 -9.71 5.11
C LEU A 5 -0.17 -9.28 4.00
N VAL A 6 -0.51 -10.19 3.11
CA VAL A 6 -1.60 -10.01 2.14
C VAL A 6 -2.89 -10.50 2.80
N LEU A 7 -3.89 -9.61 2.91
CA LEU A 7 -5.18 -9.96 3.47
C LEU A 7 -6.03 -10.70 2.42
N ALA A 8 -6.51 -11.88 2.79
CA ALA A 8 -7.59 -12.54 2.05
C ALA A 8 -8.92 -11.84 2.36
N GLU A 9 -9.91 -12.01 1.51
CA GLU A 9 -11.26 -11.51 1.77
C GLU A 9 -11.89 -12.18 3.01
N GLY A 10 -12.53 -11.37 3.83
CA GLY A 10 -13.12 -11.78 5.08
C GLY A 10 -12.11 -11.85 6.23
N GLY A 11 -12.48 -11.25 7.36
CA GLY A 11 -11.63 -11.22 8.56
C GLY A 11 -10.45 -10.25 8.48
N GLU A 12 -10.50 -9.23 7.61
CA GLU A 12 -9.41 -8.27 7.41
C GLU A 12 -8.97 -7.60 8.71
N ALA A 13 -9.93 -7.22 9.56
CA ALA A 13 -9.65 -6.61 10.86
C ALA A 13 -8.88 -7.55 11.80
N GLU A 14 -9.28 -8.83 11.86
CA GLU A 14 -8.63 -9.83 12.71
C GLU A 14 -7.21 -10.15 12.23
N LYS A 15 -7.06 -10.39 10.93
CA LYS A 15 -5.76 -10.65 10.31
C LYS A 15 -4.81 -9.45 10.41
N ALA A 16 -5.33 -8.24 10.31
CA ALA A 16 -4.53 -7.03 10.51
C ALA A 16 -4.05 -6.90 11.97
N ARG A 17 -4.90 -7.18 12.96
CA ARG A 17 -4.48 -7.24 14.38
C ARG A 17 -3.42 -8.30 14.61
N LEU A 18 -3.58 -9.47 14.01
CA LEU A 18 -2.62 -10.55 14.12
C LEU A 18 -1.27 -10.13 13.52
N ALA A 19 -1.28 -9.53 12.33
CA ALA A 19 -0.07 -9.00 11.70
C ALA A 19 0.62 -7.95 12.58
N GLU A 20 -0.14 -7.04 13.18
CA GLU A 20 0.38 -6.03 14.11
C GLU A 20 0.97 -6.65 15.37
N ALA A 21 0.28 -7.60 15.99
CA ALA A 21 0.75 -8.31 17.20
C ALA A 21 2.08 -9.05 16.96
N HIS A 22 2.30 -9.50 15.74
CA HIS A 22 3.53 -10.17 15.30
C HIS A 22 4.58 -9.20 14.71
N GLY A 23 4.32 -7.88 14.68
CA GLY A 23 5.26 -6.84 14.30
C GLY A 23 5.52 -6.73 12.81
N LEU A 24 4.61 -7.14 12.01
CA LEU A 24 4.73 -6.96 10.57
C LEU A 24 4.69 -5.48 10.20
N PHE A 25 5.36 -5.16 9.10
CA PHE A 25 5.45 -3.80 8.57
C PHE A 25 4.09 -3.25 8.13
N GLY A 26 3.28 -4.08 7.50
CA GLY A 26 2.03 -3.64 6.90
C GLY A 26 1.15 -4.78 6.42
N VAL A 27 -0.06 -4.42 6.05
CA VAL A 27 -1.05 -5.35 5.49
C VAL A 27 -1.55 -4.82 4.15
N LEU A 28 -1.70 -5.71 3.17
CA LEU A 28 -2.23 -5.40 1.84
C LEU A 28 -3.70 -5.79 1.76
N ALA A 29 -4.58 -4.81 1.61
CA ALA A 29 -6.01 -4.99 1.36
C ALA A 29 -6.33 -4.95 -0.14
N GLY A 30 -7.39 -5.66 -0.55
CA GLY A 30 -7.87 -5.69 -1.94
C GLY A 30 -7.06 -6.59 -2.88
N ALA A 31 -6.29 -7.53 -2.34
CA ALA A 31 -5.50 -8.44 -3.17
C ALA A 31 -6.39 -9.34 -4.04
N ALA A 32 -7.49 -9.86 -3.49
CA ALA A 32 -8.42 -10.73 -4.19
C ALA A 32 -9.42 -9.93 -5.04
N ASN A 33 -9.97 -8.84 -4.51
CA ASN A 33 -10.91 -7.99 -5.20
C ASN A 33 -10.56 -6.50 -5.03
N PRO A 34 -10.07 -5.83 -6.07
CA PRO A 34 -9.72 -4.41 -5.98
C PRO A 34 -10.92 -3.48 -5.75
N LEU A 35 -12.15 -3.90 -6.05
CA LEU A 35 -13.36 -3.09 -5.79
C LEU A 35 -13.69 -2.98 -4.31
N THR A 36 -13.25 -3.94 -3.49
CA THR A 36 -13.43 -3.92 -2.03
C THR A 36 -12.19 -3.46 -1.28
N ALA A 37 -11.16 -3.02 -1.99
CA ALA A 37 -9.86 -2.67 -1.41
C ALA A 37 -9.94 -1.58 -0.34
N ILE A 38 -10.66 -0.50 -0.63
CA ILE A 38 -10.81 0.61 0.32
C ILE A 38 -11.60 0.16 1.54
N THR A 39 -12.69 -0.60 1.36
CA THR A 39 -13.46 -1.15 2.47
C THR A 39 -12.62 -2.06 3.36
N GLY A 40 -11.88 -3.01 2.77
CA GLY A 40 -10.97 -3.88 3.51
C GLY A 40 -9.85 -3.09 4.23
N ALA A 41 -9.33 -2.06 3.60
CA ALA A 41 -8.34 -1.16 4.18
C ALA A 41 -8.91 -0.37 5.38
N VAL A 42 -10.17 0.07 5.31
CA VAL A 42 -10.85 0.73 6.46
C VAL A 42 -10.99 -0.26 7.62
N TYR A 43 -11.45 -1.49 7.38
CA TYR A 43 -11.55 -2.50 8.44
C TYR A 43 -10.19 -2.80 9.08
N ALA A 44 -9.13 -2.95 8.29
CA ALA A 44 -7.79 -3.12 8.80
C ALA A 44 -7.32 -1.88 9.61
N SER A 45 -7.61 -0.67 9.12
CA SER A 45 -7.23 0.61 9.76
C SER A 45 -7.85 0.81 11.12
N THR A 46 -9.15 0.50 11.26
CA THR A 46 -9.88 0.67 12.54
C THR A 46 -9.51 -0.38 13.57
N ALA A 47 -8.87 -1.45 13.15
CA ALA A 47 -8.46 -2.58 13.99
C ALA A 47 -7.01 -2.49 14.48
N THR A 48 -6.22 -1.56 13.97
CA THR A 48 -4.76 -1.48 14.18
C THR A 48 -4.30 -0.05 14.43
N ASP A 49 -3.16 0.10 15.11
CA ASP A 49 -2.60 1.39 15.49
C ASP A 49 -1.27 1.72 14.77
N PHE A 50 -0.52 0.71 14.31
CA PHE A 50 0.88 0.89 13.88
C PHE A 50 1.20 0.34 12.49
N VAL A 51 0.61 -0.79 12.07
CA VAL A 51 0.92 -1.38 10.76
C VAL A 51 0.53 -0.44 9.62
N ARG A 52 1.32 -0.43 8.56
CA ARG A 52 0.98 0.27 7.34
C ARG A 52 -0.19 -0.42 6.64
N ILE A 53 -1.10 0.38 6.12
CA ILE A 53 -2.27 -0.10 5.38
C ILE A 53 -1.99 0.11 3.90
N ILE A 54 -1.71 -0.98 3.18
CA ILE A 54 -1.45 -0.94 1.75
C ILE A 54 -2.79 -1.17 1.05
N ALA A 55 -3.35 -0.13 0.44
CA ALA A 55 -4.61 -0.21 -0.30
C ALA A 55 -4.31 -0.45 -1.79
N ARG A 56 -4.74 -1.60 -2.34
CA ARG A 56 -4.62 -1.89 -3.76
C ARG A 56 -5.83 -1.29 -4.49
N VAL A 57 -5.60 -0.27 -5.27
CA VAL A 57 -6.62 0.36 -6.11
C VAL A 57 -6.41 0.02 -7.58
N ARG A 58 -7.48 -0.38 -8.27
CA ARG A 58 -7.45 -0.68 -9.71
C ARG A 58 -7.68 0.60 -10.50
N LEU A 59 -6.66 1.00 -11.27
CA LEU A 59 -6.78 2.10 -12.22
C LEU A 59 -7.77 1.75 -13.34
N GLY A 60 -8.47 2.76 -13.86
CA GLY A 60 -9.42 2.61 -14.96
C GLY A 60 -10.83 2.18 -14.58
N LEU A 61 -11.11 1.89 -13.31
CA LEU A 61 -12.46 1.54 -12.85
C LEU A 61 -13.26 2.76 -12.41
N GLU A 62 -12.61 3.72 -11.80
CA GLU A 62 -13.22 4.94 -11.29
C GLU A 62 -12.41 6.17 -11.71
N HIS A 63 -13.01 7.34 -11.57
CA HIS A 63 -12.31 8.58 -11.83
C HIS A 63 -11.17 8.76 -10.83
N PRO A 64 -9.94 9.10 -11.24
CA PRO A 64 -8.79 9.18 -10.34
C PRO A 64 -8.95 10.21 -9.21
N VAL A 65 -9.77 11.24 -9.40
CA VAL A 65 -10.11 12.20 -8.31
C VAL A 65 -10.97 11.52 -7.24
N THR A 66 -11.93 10.69 -7.60
CA THR A 66 -12.75 9.92 -6.64
C THR A 66 -11.87 8.97 -5.83
N ILE A 67 -10.98 8.23 -6.50
CA ILE A 67 -10.00 7.38 -5.82
C ILE A 67 -9.12 8.20 -4.86
N ALA A 68 -8.71 9.41 -5.27
CA ALA A 68 -7.90 10.28 -4.42
C ALA A 68 -8.65 10.72 -3.16
N GLU A 69 -9.93 11.09 -3.27
CA GLU A 69 -10.77 11.48 -2.14
C GLU A 69 -10.92 10.32 -1.14
N GLU A 70 -11.21 9.11 -1.61
CA GLU A 70 -11.33 7.91 -0.78
C GLU A 70 -10.01 7.57 -0.07
N LEU A 71 -8.89 7.64 -0.78
CA LEU A 71 -7.56 7.39 -0.22
C LEU A 71 -7.15 8.46 0.80
N ALA A 72 -7.54 9.72 0.58
CA ALA A 72 -7.29 10.79 1.53
C ALA A 72 -8.13 10.61 2.81
N ILE A 73 -9.39 10.17 2.69
CA ILE A 73 -10.23 9.80 3.85
C ILE A 73 -9.59 8.64 4.61
N LEU A 74 -9.19 7.57 3.91
CA LEU A 74 -8.52 6.43 4.52
C LEU A 74 -7.25 6.84 5.27
N ASP A 75 -6.44 7.71 4.67
CA ASP A 75 -5.19 8.19 5.26
C ASP A 75 -5.42 9.03 6.53
N ASN A 76 -6.48 9.83 6.55
CA ASN A 76 -6.90 10.55 7.77
C ASN A 76 -7.43 9.58 8.84
N VAL A 77 -8.24 8.59 8.48
CA VAL A 77 -8.76 7.59 9.43
C VAL A 77 -7.66 6.79 10.10
N ASN A 78 -6.60 6.46 9.37
CA ASN A 78 -5.50 5.66 9.89
C ASN A 78 -4.28 6.48 10.36
N ASN A 79 -4.44 7.80 10.50
CA ASN A 79 -3.39 8.70 10.99
C ASN A 79 -2.08 8.63 10.16
N GLY A 80 -2.19 8.64 8.84
CA GLY A 80 -1.03 8.71 7.95
C GLY A 80 -0.27 7.39 7.80
N ARG A 81 -0.97 6.26 7.84
CA ARG A 81 -0.36 4.94 7.66
C ARG A 81 -0.61 4.31 6.29
N THR A 82 -1.28 5.01 5.39
CA THR A 82 -1.62 4.51 4.05
C THR A 82 -0.37 4.36 3.18
N VAL A 83 -0.35 3.30 2.39
CA VAL A 83 0.50 3.10 1.21
C VAL A 83 -0.43 2.76 0.04
N ILE A 84 -0.25 3.39 -1.09
CA ILE A 84 -1.06 3.12 -2.28
C ILE A 84 -0.37 2.06 -3.13
N LEU A 85 -1.08 0.99 -3.48
CA LEU A 85 -0.68 0.04 -4.51
C LEU A 85 -1.59 0.22 -5.71
N ALA A 86 -1.17 1.03 -6.69
CA ALA A 86 -1.92 1.25 -7.91
C ALA A 86 -1.70 0.09 -8.90
N ASP A 87 -2.79 -0.58 -9.24
CA ASP A 87 -2.81 -1.69 -10.19
C ASP A 87 -3.24 -1.18 -11.57
N THR A 88 -2.33 -1.25 -12.53
CA THR A 88 -2.57 -0.78 -13.91
C THR A 88 -3.68 -1.56 -14.64
N GLY A 89 -4.08 -2.72 -14.12
CA GLY A 89 -5.17 -3.51 -14.68
C GLY A 89 -4.95 -3.88 -16.15
N GLN A 90 -5.93 -3.51 -16.97
CA GLN A 90 -5.93 -3.74 -18.41
C GLN A 90 -5.62 -2.46 -19.22
N LEU A 91 -5.30 -1.35 -18.53
CA LEU A 91 -4.96 -0.09 -19.22
C LEU A 91 -3.70 -0.26 -20.06
N ASP A 92 -3.62 0.47 -21.17
CA ASP A 92 -2.33 0.66 -21.82
C ASP A 92 -1.39 1.50 -20.95
N ALA A 93 -0.10 1.50 -21.29
CA ALA A 93 0.91 2.16 -20.47
C ALA A 93 0.70 3.67 -20.37
N ALA A 94 0.23 4.32 -21.44
CA ALA A 94 0.01 5.75 -21.47
C ALA A 94 -1.22 6.16 -20.63
N ASP A 95 -2.31 5.40 -20.73
CA ASP A 95 -3.49 5.64 -19.89
C ASP A 95 -3.21 5.36 -18.42
N ALA A 96 -2.45 4.30 -18.12
CA ALA A 96 -2.05 4.00 -16.75
C ALA A 96 -1.13 5.10 -16.17
N ALA A 97 -0.21 5.61 -16.97
CA ALA A 97 0.66 6.72 -16.58
C ALA A 97 -0.15 8.00 -16.30
N GLU A 98 -1.09 8.35 -17.19
CA GLU A 98 -1.98 9.50 -17.01
C GLU A 98 -2.82 9.38 -15.74
N GLU A 99 -3.39 8.21 -15.45
CA GLU A 99 -4.15 7.99 -14.21
C GLU A 99 -3.28 8.13 -12.94
N VAL A 100 -2.07 7.60 -12.96
CA VAL A 100 -1.10 7.78 -11.86
C VAL A 100 -0.78 9.26 -11.66
N GLU A 101 -0.57 10.00 -12.75
CA GLU A 101 -0.30 11.44 -12.69
C GLU A 101 -1.45 12.21 -12.06
N VAL A 102 -2.68 12.01 -12.55
CA VAL A 102 -3.87 12.69 -12.02
C VAL A 102 -4.12 12.32 -10.57
N LEU A 103 -4.02 11.03 -10.22
CA LEU A 103 -4.21 10.56 -8.85
C LEU A 103 -3.20 11.19 -7.89
N ARG A 104 -1.93 11.22 -8.25
CA ARG A 104 -0.88 11.86 -7.42
C ARG A 104 -1.09 13.37 -7.31
N ALA A 105 -1.45 14.04 -8.41
CA ALA A 105 -1.75 15.47 -8.40
C ALA A 105 -2.97 15.79 -7.52
N ALA A 106 -4.02 14.98 -7.56
CA ALA A 106 -5.22 15.13 -6.73
C ALA A 106 -4.93 14.97 -5.22
N LEU A 107 -4.04 14.04 -4.86
CA LEU A 107 -3.59 13.83 -3.47
C LEU A 107 -2.65 14.93 -2.97
N SER A 108 -2.06 15.72 -3.86
CA SER A 108 -1.14 16.79 -3.49
C SER A 108 -1.85 18.00 -2.87
N ASN A 109 -1.09 18.86 -2.18
CA ASN A 109 -1.60 20.12 -1.61
C ASN A 109 -1.75 21.24 -2.65
N ARG A 110 -1.64 20.94 -3.94
CA ARG A 110 -1.76 21.93 -5.02
C ARG A 110 -3.14 21.86 -5.66
N PRO A 111 -3.65 22.97 -6.17
CA PRO A 111 -4.83 22.94 -7.02
C PRO A 111 -4.61 22.01 -8.23
N LEU A 112 -5.60 21.19 -8.51
CA LEU A 112 -5.55 20.23 -9.62
C LEU A 112 -6.01 20.88 -10.91
N GLN A 113 -5.15 20.85 -11.91
CA GLN A 113 -5.47 21.11 -13.31
C GLN A 113 -4.79 20.04 -14.15
N HIS A 114 -5.55 19.41 -15.02
CA HIS A 114 -5.04 18.41 -15.94
C HIS A 114 -5.77 18.47 -17.28
N ASP A 115 -5.03 18.47 -18.37
CA ASP A 115 -5.58 18.45 -19.74
C ASP A 115 -4.85 17.35 -20.52
N GLY A 116 -5.22 16.10 -20.21
CA GLY A 116 -4.62 14.92 -20.81
C GLY A 116 -5.47 14.30 -21.91
N ARG A 117 -5.03 13.13 -22.36
CA ARG A 117 -5.70 12.34 -23.40
C ARG A 117 -7.03 11.76 -22.92
N LYS A 118 -7.02 11.20 -21.70
CA LYS A 118 -8.15 10.49 -21.11
C LYS A 118 -8.91 11.39 -20.12
N TRP A 119 -8.21 12.18 -19.35
CA TRP A 119 -8.77 12.99 -18.28
C TRP A 119 -8.60 14.48 -18.53
N LYS A 120 -9.67 15.23 -18.30
CA LYS A 120 -9.65 16.70 -18.23
C LYS A 120 -10.19 17.14 -16.89
N VAL A 121 -9.39 17.84 -16.10
CA VAL A 121 -9.77 18.30 -14.77
C VAL A 121 -9.41 19.78 -14.61
N PRO A 122 -10.38 20.68 -14.36
CA PRO A 122 -11.82 20.39 -14.32
C PRO A 122 -12.34 19.97 -15.70
N ALA A 123 -13.37 19.10 -15.70
CA ALA A 123 -14.04 18.73 -16.95
C ALA A 123 -14.53 19.99 -17.68
N GLY A 124 -14.34 20.00 -19.00
CA GLY A 124 -14.69 21.16 -19.84
C GLY A 124 -16.16 21.57 -19.67
N LEU A 125 -16.38 22.57 -18.86
CA LEU A 125 -17.66 23.28 -18.85
C LEU A 125 -17.79 24.07 -20.16
N PRO A 126 -19.01 24.30 -20.66
CA PRO A 126 -19.22 25.18 -21.81
C PRO A 126 -18.44 26.48 -21.59
N ALA A 127 -17.76 26.94 -22.65
CA ALA A 127 -16.85 28.09 -22.60
C ALA A 127 -17.58 29.38 -22.18
N ASN A 128 -17.86 29.50 -20.89
CA ASN A 128 -18.18 30.76 -20.28
C ASN A 128 -17.02 31.20 -19.40
N ALA A 129 -16.77 32.50 -19.34
CA ALA A 129 -15.61 33.11 -18.69
C ALA A 129 -15.49 32.84 -17.17
N THR A 130 -16.43 32.10 -16.58
CA THR A 130 -16.53 31.80 -15.14
C THR A 130 -16.15 30.38 -14.78
N ALA A 131 -15.77 29.53 -15.75
CA ALA A 131 -15.33 28.16 -15.45
C ALA A 131 -14.03 28.17 -14.63
N PRO A 132 -13.95 27.41 -13.52
CA PRO A 132 -12.73 27.31 -12.75
C PRO A 132 -11.60 26.72 -13.60
N LYS A 133 -10.40 27.28 -13.48
CA LYS A 133 -9.22 26.78 -14.18
C LYS A 133 -8.57 25.57 -13.46
N SER A 134 -8.86 25.41 -12.19
CA SER A 134 -8.38 24.32 -11.36
C SER A 134 -9.40 24.01 -10.27
N ILE A 135 -9.30 22.84 -9.66
CA ILE A 135 -10.10 22.45 -8.51
C ILE A 135 -9.20 22.13 -7.31
N GLU A 136 -9.73 22.30 -6.11
CA GLU A 136 -9.15 21.74 -4.91
C GLU A 136 -9.84 20.42 -4.60
N VAL A 137 -9.06 19.35 -4.53
CA VAL A 137 -9.56 18.03 -4.10
C VAL A 137 -9.50 17.99 -2.57
N THR A 138 -10.61 17.65 -1.93
CA THR A 138 -10.73 17.56 -0.47
C THR A 138 -11.47 16.30 -0.06
N PRO A 139 -11.12 15.69 1.10
CA PRO A 139 -10.09 16.13 2.04
C PRO A 139 -8.67 15.93 1.51
N LYS A 140 -7.69 16.59 2.14
CA LYS A 140 -6.29 16.29 1.91
C LYS A 140 -5.85 15.14 2.81
N PRO A 141 -4.91 14.29 2.37
CA PRO A 141 -4.38 13.22 3.21
C PRO A 141 -3.64 13.77 4.44
N ALA A 142 -3.53 12.96 5.49
CA ALA A 142 -2.76 13.27 6.68
C ALA A 142 -1.24 13.29 6.38
N GLN A 143 -0.79 12.48 5.45
CA GLN A 143 0.59 12.47 4.96
C GLN A 143 0.81 13.60 3.94
N LEU A 144 1.98 14.24 3.98
CA LEU A 144 2.36 15.22 2.94
C LEU A 144 2.50 14.55 1.56
N GLU A 145 2.98 13.32 1.55
CA GLU A 145 3.07 12.46 0.37
C GLU A 145 2.81 11.02 0.80
N ILE A 146 1.75 10.42 0.27
CA ILE A 146 1.45 9.00 0.51
C ILE A 146 2.42 8.17 -0.33
N PRO A 147 3.12 7.17 0.26
CA PRO A 147 3.96 6.26 -0.50
C PRO A 147 3.16 5.55 -1.59
N PHE A 148 3.72 5.48 -2.79
CA PHE A 148 3.04 4.97 -3.97
C PHE A 148 3.83 3.83 -4.59
N TRP A 149 3.20 2.68 -4.78
CA TRP A 149 3.74 1.51 -5.46
C TRP A 149 2.88 1.18 -6.67
N LEU A 150 3.48 0.53 -7.66
CA LEU A 150 2.77 0.09 -8.86
C LEU A 150 2.76 -1.43 -8.96
N THR A 151 1.69 -1.98 -9.55
CA THR A 151 1.57 -3.39 -9.94
C THR A 151 0.76 -3.53 -11.21
N GLY A 152 0.78 -4.71 -11.80
CA GLY A 152 0.05 -5.01 -13.04
C GLY A 152 0.96 -5.16 -14.25
N ALA A 153 0.38 -5.63 -15.36
CA ALA A 153 1.13 -6.04 -16.55
C ALA A 153 1.92 -4.88 -17.20
N ARG A 154 1.40 -3.65 -17.12
CA ARG A 154 2.00 -2.45 -17.72
C ARG A 154 2.69 -1.53 -16.70
N ALA A 155 2.83 -1.98 -15.44
CA ALA A 155 3.35 -1.13 -14.37
C ALA A 155 4.75 -0.57 -14.66
N ARG A 156 5.63 -1.33 -15.30
CA ARG A 156 6.99 -0.87 -15.63
C ARG A 156 6.99 0.19 -16.72
N GLU A 157 6.25 -0.05 -17.80
CA GLU A 157 6.12 0.89 -18.92
C GLU A 157 5.48 2.20 -18.45
N ALA A 158 4.38 2.13 -17.69
CA ALA A 158 3.72 3.30 -17.12
C ALA A 158 4.61 4.09 -16.14
N ASN A 159 5.62 3.43 -15.56
CA ASN A 159 6.51 3.99 -14.55
C ASN A 159 7.74 4.74 -15.10
N GLU A 160 7.95 4.77 -16.41
CA GLU A 160 9.18 5.33 -16.99
C GLU A 160 9.43 6.78 -16.55
N SER A 161 8.38 7.59 -16.40
CA SER A 161 8.47 8.99 -15.96
C SER A 161 8.45 9.20 -14.44
N PHE A 162 7.96 8.22 -13.65
CA PHE A 162 7.72 8.42 -12.21
C PHE A 162 8.80 7.83 -11.30
N ARG A 163 9.47 6.76 -11.73
CA ARG A 163 10.45 6.01 -10.94
C ARG A 163 9.92 5.49 -9.60
N LEU A 164 8.65 5.09 -9.58
CA LEU A 164 7.98 4.54 -8.40
C LEU A 164 8.40 3.08 -8.17
N PRO A 165 8.32 2.56 -6.94
CA PRO A 165 8.49 1.14 -6.67
C PRO A 165 7.46 0.29 -7.42
N VAL A 166 7.91 -0.75 -8.12
CA VAL A 166 7.05 -1.72 -8.80
C VAL A 166 7.10 -3.03 -8.04
N VAL A 167 5.93 -3.57 -7.67
CA VAL A 167 5.83 -4.83 -6.92
C VAL A 167 6.24 -6.00 -7.79
N ALA A 168 7.25 -6.73 -7.35
CA ALA A 168 7.71 -7.96 -7.99
C ALA A 168 6.88 -9.17 -7.53
N ARG A 169 6.56 -10.08 -8.45
CA ARG A 169 5.98 -11.39 -8.14
C ARG A 169 6.96 -12.53 -8.38
N GLU A 170 8.07 -12.24 -9.04
CA GLU A 170 9.18 -13.17 -9.28
C GLU A 170 10.50 -12.46 -8.92
N SER A 171 11.43 -13.19 -8.31
CA SER A 171 12.72 -12.64 -7.88
C SER A 171 13.56 -12.11 -9.05
N SER A 172 13.45 -12.74 -10.23
CA SER A 172 14.06 -12.29 -11.48
C SER A 172 13.56 -10.92 -11.95
N SER A 173 12.42 -10.47 -11.44
CA SER A 173 11.79 -9.20 -11.83
C SER A 173 12.16 -8.02 -10.95
N VAL A 174 13.01 -8.19 -9.95
CA VAL A 174 13.50 -7.08 -9.10
C VAL A 174 14.49 -6.23 -9.88
N SER A 175 14.21 -4.92 -10.00
CA SER A 175 14.89 -4.08 -11.00
C SER A 175 15.54 -2.82 -10.45
N ASN A 176 15.93 -2.72 -9.22
CA ASN A 176 16.72 -1.57 -8.78
C ASN A 176 17.24 -1.74 -7.34
N PRO A 177 18.41 -2.32 -7.14
CA PRO A 177 18.97 -2.45 -5.79
C PRO A 177 19.24 -1.05 -5.21
N GLY A 178 18.69 -0.78 -4.04
CA GLY A 178 18.89 0.47 -3.29
C GLY A 178 17.67 1.38 -3.14
N ALA A 179 16.63 1.22 -3.97
CA ALA A 179 15.33 1.85 -3.75
C ALA A 179 14.40 0.94 -2.92
N VAL A 180 13.20 1.42 -2.59
CA VAL A 180 12.14 0.56 -2.05
C VAL A 180 11.77 -0.47 -3.10
N GLN A 181 11.95 -1.76 -2.79
CA GLN A 181 11.67 -2.88 -3.69
C GLN A 181 10.64 -3.79 -3.02
N PRO A 182 9.35 -3.57 -3.28
CA PRO A 182 8.29 -4.42 -2.77
C PRO A 182 8.13 -5.69 -3.62
N ALA A 183 7.79 -6.80 -2.96
CA ALA A 183 7.45 -8.06 -3.61
C ALA A 183 6.28 -8.74 -2.90
N ILE A 184 5.62 -9.66 -3.58
CA ILE A 184 4.59 -10.54 -3.03
C ILE A 184 5.03 -11.98 -3.26
N ALA A 185 5.00 -12.79 -2.20
CA ALA A 185 5.32 -14.21 -2.27
C ALA A 185 4.41 -15.06 -1.40
N GLN A 186 4.14 -16.29 -1.84
CA GLN A 186 3.47 -17.29 -1.04
C GLN A 186 4.45 -17.95 -0.08
N ILE A 187 4.03 -18.10 1.17
CA ILE A 187 4.72 -18.86 2.21
C ILE A 187 3.87 -20.08 2.53
N GLY A 188 4.45 -21.27 2.38
CA GLY A 188 3.71 -22.54 2.42
C GLY A 188 3.55 -23.15 3.82
N GLY A 189 4.23 -22.61 4.84
CA GLY A 189 4.20 -23.15 6.20
C GLY A 189 5.22 -24.25 6.49
N GLU A 190 6.01 -24.68 5.49
CA GLU A 190 7.14 -25.58 5.68
C GLU A 190 8.42 -24.73 5.84
N LEU A 191 8.95 -24.70 7.07
CA LEU A 191 9.97 -23.72 7.50
C LEU A 191 11.23 -23.74 6.62
N THR A 192 11.73 -24.91 6.25
CA THR A 192 12.98 -25.03 5.46
C THR A 192 12.80 -24.43 4.08
N GLN A 193 11.71 -24.78 3.40
CA GLN A 193 11.39 -24.25 2.07
C GLN A 193 11.09 -22.76 2.11
N ASP A 194 10.40 -22.30 3.15
CA ASP A 194 10.05 -20.90 3.32
C ASP A 194 11.31 -20.05 3.57
N ARG A 195 12.28 -20.56 4.31
CA ARG A 195 13.60 -19.91 4.49
C ARG A 195 14.34 -19.76 3.15
N GLU A 196 14.36 -20.83 2.34
CA GLU A 196 14.99 -20.79 1.02
C GLU A 196 14.31 -19.75 0.11
N ARG A 197 12.98 -19.73 0.08
CA ARG A 197 12.20 -18.74 -0.68
C ARG A 197 12.52 -17.32 -0.25
N VAL A 198 12.52 -17.06 1.05
CA VAL A 198 12.84 -15.75 1.62
C VAL A 198 14.28 -15.35 1.30
N ALA A 199 15.24 -16.28 1.38
CA ALA A 199 16.64 -16.03 1.04
C ALA A 199 16.82 -15.59 -0.43
N VAL A 200 16.06 -16.19 -1.35
CA VAL A 200 16.05 -15.79 -2.77
C VAL A 200 15.60 -14.33 -2.92
N TRP A 201 14.56 -13.91 -2.21
CA TRP A 201 14.09 -12.53 -2.25
C TRP A 201 15.08 -11.54 -1.62
N VAL A 202 15.74 -11.93 -0.53
CA VAL A 202 16.83 -11.13 0.07
C VAL A 202 17.97 -10.94 -0.91
N ALA A 203 18.40 -12.02 -1.55
CA ALA A 203 19.49 -11.99 -2.54
C ALA A 203 19.14 -11.14 -3.78
N ALA A 204 17.84 -11.11 -4.16
CA ALA A 204 17.34 -10.25 -5.22
C ALA A 204 17.25 -8.75 -4.83
N GLY A 205 17.49 -8.40 -3.55
CA GLY A 205 17.46 -7.01 -3.09
C GLY A 205 16.07 -6.51 -2.69
N VAL A 206 15.10 -7.40 -2.43
CA VAL A 206 13.78 -7.02 -1.93
C VAL A 206 13.88 -6.40 -0.54
N THR A 207 13.22 -5.27 -0.37
CA THR A 207 13.19 -4.52 0.89
C THR A 207 11.90 -4.73 1.69
N HIS A 208 10.79 -5.02 0.99
CA HIS A 208 9.46 -5.23 1.56
C HIS A 208 8.84 -6.48 0.92
N LEU A 209 8.65 -7.53 1.69
CA LEU A 209 8.03 -8.77 1.23
C LEU A 209 6.65 -8.92 1.85
N LEU A 210 5.61 -8.87 1.03
CA LEU A 210 4.23 -9.14 1.42
C LEU A 210 3.94 -10.62 1.23
N ILE A 211 3.55 -11.28 2.31
CA ILE A 211 3.35 -12.72 2.38
C ILE A 211 1.89 -13.06 2.12
N GLU A 212 1.64 -13.90 1.14
CA GLU A 212 0.35 -14.55 0.93
C GLU A 212 0.33 -15.85 1.73
N LEU A 213 -0.60 -15.99 2.68
CA LEU A 213 -0.79 -17.22 3.45
C LEU A 213 -1.63 -18.24 2.66
N PRO A 214 -1.43 -19.55 2.88
CA PRO A 214 -2.31 -20.57 2.34
C PRO A 214 -3.75 -20.37 2.82
N ARG A 215 -4.74 -20.67 1.97
CA ARG A 215 -6.16 -20.48 2.28
C ARG A 215 -6.66 -21.35 3.44
N ASP A 216 -6.10 -22.55 3.56
CA ASP A 216 -6.55 -23.59 4.52
C ASP A 216 -5.58 -23.72 5.70
N GLY A 217 -4.78 -22.69 5.99
CA GLY A 217 -3.79 -22.69 7.07
C GLY A 217 -4.32 -22.15 8.39
N ASP A 218 -3.67 -22.51 9.49
CA ASP A 218 -3.80 -21.83 10.77
C ASP A 218 -2.99 -20.51 10.72
N ASP A 219 -3.68 -19.42 10.47
CA ASP A 219 -3.06 -18.09 10.35
C ASP A 219 -2.22 -17.74 11.60
N ALA A 220 -2.65 -18.10 12.80
CA ALA A 220 -1.94 -17.79 14.04
C ALA A 220 -0.64 -18.59 14.17
N ALA A 221 -0.66 -19.88 13.81
CA ALA A 221 0.52 -20.71 13.78
C ALA A 221 1.53 -20.23 12.71
N LEU A 222 1.05 -19.90 11.51
CA LEU A 222 1.87 -19.37 10.42
C LEU A 222 2.49 -18.02 10.79
N MET A 223 1.73 -17.11 11.40
CA MET A 223 2.24 -15.82 11.86
C MET A 223 3.29 -15.97 12.96
N THR A 224 3.09 -16.95 13.87
CA THR A 224 4.08 -17.29 14.89
C THR A 224 5.38 -17.82 14.23
N MET A 225 5.28 -18.69 13.24
CA MET A 225 6.41 -19.20 12.48
C MET A 225 7.16 -18.06 11.77
N ILE A 226 6.44 -17.18 11.06
CA ILE A 226 7.02 -16.03 10.37
C ILE A 226 7.76 -15.12 11.35
N SER A 227 7.13 -14.74 12.47
CA SER A 227 7.71 -13.78 13.41
C SER A 227 8.89 -14.35 14.21
N ARG A 228 8.86 -15.64 14.54
CA ARG A 228 9.91 -16.29 15.33
C ARG A 228 11.09 -16.82 14.52
N HIS A 229 10.84 -17.25 13.30
CA HIS A 229 11.84 -17.95 12.50
C HIS A 229 12.29 -17.20 11.25
N LEU A 230 11.36 -16.56 10.50
CA LEU A 230 11.74 -15.86 9.27
C LEU A 230 12.15 -14.40 9.53
N ALA A 231 11.43 -13.68 10.36
CA ALA A 231 11.68 -12.27 10.61
C ALA A 231 13.09 -11.98 11.17
N PRO A 232 13.64 -12.76 12.12
CA PRO A 232 15.00 -12.56 12.59
C PRO A 232 16.07 -12.77 11.50
N GLU A 233 15.87 -13.73 10.62
CA GLU A 233 16.85 -14.07 9.56
C GLU A 233 16.97 -12.97 8.50
N VAL A 234 15.91 -12.20 8.28
CA VAL A 234 15.91 -11.06 7.36
C VAL A 234 16.27 -9.74 8.04
N GLY A 235 16.68 -9.78 9.31
CA GLY A 235 17.03 -8.59 10.07
C GLY A 235 15.84 -7.64 10.30
N MET A 236 14.62 -8.18 10.37
CA MET A 236 13.45 -7.37 10.68
C MET A 236 13.55 -6.87 12.13
N PRO A 237 13.44 -5.55 12.37
CA PRO A 237 13.52 -5.04 13.73
C PRO A 237 12.38 -5.61 14.58
N HIS A 238 12.67 -5.98 15.82
CA HIS A 238 11.67 -6.40 16.81
C HIS A 238 10.76 -5.23 17.20
N PHE A 239 9.95 -4.78 16.27
CA PHE A 239 9.11 -3.61 16.45
C PHE A 239 7.99 -3.79 17.50
N PRO A 240 7.35 -4.97 17.67
CA PRO A 240 6.17 -5.10 18.53
C PRO A 240 6.45 -5.01 20.03
N ARG A 241 7.62 -5.48 20.48
CA ARG A 241 7.91 -5.49 21.93
C ARG A 241 8.06 -4.11 22.53
N VAL A 242 8.60 -3.16 21.77
CA VAL A 242 8.76 -1.77 22.22
C VAL A 242 7.43 -1.03 22.18
N MET A 243 6.60 -1.29 21.16
CA MET A 243 5.34 -0.58 20.94
C MET A 243 4.18 -1.14 21.76
N SER A 244 4.13 -2.46 22.00
CA SER A 244 3.09 -3.06 22.84
C SER A 244 3.26 -2.77 24.34
N GLN A 245 4.44 -2.36 24.76
CA GLN A 245 4.71 -1.92 26.14
C GLN A 245 4.39 -0.45 26.39
N SER A 246 4.29 0.37 25.33
CA SER A 246 3.98 1.80 25.45
C SER A 246 2.53 2.10 25.06
N ARG A 247 1.57 1.33 25.57
CA ARG A 247 0.15 1.70 25.54
C ARG A 247 -0.21 2.89 26.45
N VAL A 248 0.77 3.53 27.03
CA VAL A 248 0.58 4.83 27.66
C VAL A 248 0.68 5.86 26.56
N PRO A 249 -0.39 6.58 26.20
CA PRO A 249 -0.30 7.70 25.28
C PRO A 249 0.82 8.61 25.78
N LEU A 250 1.78 8.94 24.93
CA LEU A 250 2.74 9.98 25.27
C LEU A 250 1.93 11.26 25.55
N PRO A 251 2.09 11.88 26.72
CA PRO A 251 1.38 13.12 27.00
C PRO A 251 1.72 14.14 25.91
N TRP A 252 0.73 14.86 25.46
CA TRP A 252 0.91 15.93 24.49
C TRP A 252 2.01 16.90 24.97
N PRO A 253 2.85 17.43 24.06
CA PRO A 253 3.80 18.46 24.45
C PRO A 253 3.03 19.67 25.01
N GLY A 254 2.97 19.81 26.32
CA GLY A 254 2.17 20.82 27.03
C GLY A 254 1.50 20.29 28.29
N GLU A 255 1.31 18.98 28.43
CA GLU A 255 0.76 18.35 29.65
C GLU A 255 1.85 17.96 30.68
N ARG A 256 3.07 18.42 30.48
CA ARG A 256 4.12 18.32 31.51
C ARG A 256 4.06 19.57 32.38
N GLY A 257 3.18 19.52 33.36
CA GLY A 257 3.18 20.42 34.50
C GLY A 257 4.08 19.88 35.59
#